data_e03756836ee9c372e01b8319572f7638
#
_entry.id   e03756836ee9c372e01b8319572f7638
#
_cell.length_a   1.000
_cell.length_b   1.000
_cell.length_c   1.000
_cell.angle_alpha   90.00
_cell.angle_beta   90.00
_cell.angle_gamma   90.00
#
_symmetry.space_group_name_H-M   'P 1'
#
loop_
_entity.id
_entity.type
_entity.pdbx_description
1 polymer ?
#
loop_
_entity_poly.entity_id
_entity_poly.type
_entity_poly.pdbx_seq_one_letter_code
_entity_poly.pdbx_strand_id
1 'polypeptide(L)'
;MDPSAYLPAVYPVNDYGPVMKGLAIGGLGIFHVFLAQFAIGGGFLMWWFEWLGITGREPLADRLVGSVFRVLILLSFVVGALTGVGMWLTSIQVSPQTIGLMVDEFHWIWATEWIFFWLEVVAGYAFFRYRDHLAPRARLALLAIYSVAGWGSLFWINGILSWQLTPGAWTETHSVWDGFFNPTFWPSLLFRTVVCLVLAGLGAAIVINAMPGLSREERTRLINRCSLFLLPMLAMPVLGGWFVMAMPADSRSWIMGGSMTMTMFLNIAAGASALIGGYAVIGLWRQRLYINGATATLLAALAFGATAGGEFVREGVRKPYSVRETLYSNATTPAQIASLRETGVTVHDPYPLRDRADYPSEQLALGRLVYRNQCAICHTVSGTNGLTELMGGWSLGQQRMNVAKLQWTKGFMPPFAGTPGELEAVVQYIRWEHAKRPADWAESRDPAVLAEIARWLEEAGTAPAPRAQELAREEVSR
;
A
#
# COMPACT_ATOMS: atom_id res chain seq x y z
N MET A 1 13.45 6.32 -24.00
CA MET A 1 12.94 7.66 -23.66
C MET A 1 13.57 8.06 -22.33
N ASP A 2 13.99 9.30 -22.16
CA ASP A 2 14.56 9.78 -20.90
C ASP A 2 13.46 9.86 -19.84
N PRO A 3 13.51 9.05 -18.76
CA PRO A 3 12.50 9.09 -17.71
C PRO A 3 12.40 10.46 -17.03
N SER A 4 13.46 11.28 -17.09
CA SER A 4 13.46 12.64 -16.52
C SER A 4 12.58 13.63 -17.30
N ALA A 5 12.27 13.33 -18.56
CA ALA A 5 11.44 14.17 -19.42
C ALA A 5 9.93 14.03 -19.11
N TYR A 6 9.53 12.99 -18.36
CA TYR A 6 8.11 12.63 -18.15
C TYR A 6 7.49 13.13 -16.85
N LEU A 7 8.26 13.75 -15.97
CA LEU A 7 7.74 14.19 -14.67
C LEU A 7 7.72 15.71 -14.53
N PRO A 8 6.93 16.46 -15.30
CA PRO A 8 6.59 17.80 -14.88
C PRO A 8 5.89 17.67 -13.52
N ALA A 9 6.23 18.53 -12.57
CA ALA A 9 5.50 18.63 -11.30
C ALA A 9 4.07 19.09 -11.57
N VAL A 10 3.21 18.13 -11.95
CA VAL A 10 1.88 18.43 -12.51
C VAL A 10 0.92 18.89 -11.44
N TYR A 11 1.10 18.44 -10.19
CA TYR A 11 0.24 18.81 -9.06
C TYR A 11 1.05 18.94 -7.78
N PRO A 12 0.83 19.99 -6.96
CA PRO A 12 1.42 20.07 -5.64
C PRO A 12 0.79 19.00 -4.75
N VAL A 13 1.60 18.43 -3.88
CA VAL A 13 1.11 17.52 -2.86
C VAL A 13 0.18 18.29 -1.92
N ASN A 14 -1.07 17.81 -1.79
CA ASN A 14 -2.05 18.46 -0.93
C ASN A 14 -1.69 18.35 0.55
N ASP A 15 -2.08 19.36 1.32
CA ASP A 15 -1.91 19.37 2.77
C ASP A 15 -3.15 18.76 3.45
N TYR A 16 -2.92 17.77 4.31
CA TYR A 16 -3.97 17.13 5.13
C TYR A 16 -3.90 17.57 6.60
N GLY A 17 -3.31 18.74 6.86
CA GLY A 17 -3.15 19.26 8.21
C GLY A 17 -2.26 18.36 9.08
N PRO A 18 -2.69 18.01 10.32
CA PRO A 18 -1.88 17.24 11.25
C PRO A 18 -1.84 15.73 10.93
N VAL A 19 -2.54 15.27 9.90
CA VAL A 19 -2.58 13.86 9.51
C VAL A 19 -1.56 13.58 8.42
N MET A 20 -0.63 12.68 8.70
CA MET A 20 0.33 12.20 7.69
C MET A 20 -0.41 11.59 6.50
N LYS A 21 -0.06 12.02 5.29
CA LYS A 21 -0.68 11.55 4.03
C LYS A 21 -0.63 10.04 3.87
N GLY A 22 0.46 9.41 4.31
CA GLY A 22 0.60 7.96 4.32
C GLY A 22 -0.44 7.24 5.17
N LEU A 23 -0.94 7.85 6.26
CA LEU A 23 -2.04 7.28 7.05
C LEU A 23 -3.37 7.40 6.31
N ALA A 24 -3.63 8.50 5.60
CA ALA A 24 -4.86 8.68 4.85
C ALA A 24 -4.97 7.66 3.71
N ILE A 25 -3.95 7.58 2.85
CA ILE A 25 -3.94 6.62 1.73
C ILE A 25 -3.80 5.18 2.23
N GLY A 26 -2.96 4.93 3.25
CA GLY A 26 -2.75 3.60 3.81
C GLY A 26 -4.00 3.05 4.48
N GLY A 27 -4.68 3.86 5.32
CA GLY A 27 -5.93 3.46 5.97
C GLY A 27 -7.03 3.15 4.97
N LEU A 28 -7.22 4.02 3.98
CA LEU A 28 -8.22 3.83 2.93
C LEU A 28 -7.88 2.62 2.05
N GLY A 29 -6.60 2.45 1.67
CA GLY A 29 -6.12 1.35 0.86
C GLY A 29 -6.21 0.00 1.57
N ILE A 30 -5.83 -0.09 2.85
CA ILE A 30 -5.96 -1.31 3.66
C ILE A 30 -7.43 -1.73 3.75
N PHE A 31 -8.32 -0.78 4.03
CA PHE A 31 -9.74 -1.07 4.14
C PHE A 31 -10.33 -1.52 2.79
N HIS A 32 -10.00 -0.83 1.69
CA HIS A 32 -10.42 -1.21 0.34
C HIS A 32 -9.93 -2.62 -0.04
N VAL A 33 -8.65 -2.90 0.15
CA VAL A 33 -8.03 -4.20 -0.17
C VAL A 33 -8.68 -5.33 0.62
N PHE A 34 -8.98 -5.10 1.91
CA PHE A 34 -9.66 -6.08 2.75
C PHE A 34 -11.05 -6.43 2.21
N LEU A 35 -11.84 -5.44 1.79
CA LEU A 35 -13.15 -5.65 1.19
C LEU A 35 -13.08 -6.30 -0.19
N ALA A 36 -12.16 -5.86 -1.04
CA ALA A 36 -11.97 -6.42 -2.38
C ALA A 36 -11.55 -7.90 -2.31
N GLN A 37 -10.62 -8.24 -1.42
CA GLN A 37 -10.21 -9.63 -1.22
C GLN A 37 -11.36 -10.50 -0.70
N PHE A 38 -12.19 -9.97 0.20
CA PHE A 38 -13.42 -10.66 0.63
C PHE A 38 -14.39 -10.88 -0.53
N ALA A 39 -14.58 -9.90 -1.43
CA ALA A 39 -15.44 -10.01 -2.60
C ALA A 39 -14.99 -11.12 -3.55
N ILE A 40 -13.70 -11.12 -3.90
CA ILE A 40 -13.09 -12.09 -4.80
C ILE A 40 -13.25 -13.51 -4.24
N GLY A 41 -12.84 -13.73 -3.01
CA GLY A 41 -12.97 -15.03 -2.35
C GLY A 41 -14.43 -15.45 -2.14
N GLY A 42 -15.29 -14.49 -1.82
CA GLY A 42 -16.74 -14.67 -1.69
C GLY A 42 -17.39 -15.20 -2.96
N GLY A 43 -16.93 -14.75 -4.12
CA GLY A 43 -17.34 -15.27 -5.42
C GLY A 43 -17.09 -16.77 -5.53
N PHE A 44 -15.86 -17.22 -5.29
CA PHE A 44 -15.49 -18.65 -5.33
C PHE A 44 -16.27 -19.48 -4.31
N LEU A 45 -16.47 -18.95 -3.11
CA LEU A 45 -17.25 -19.62 -2.08
C LEU A 45 -18.71 -19.78 -2.51
N MET A 46 -19.34 -18.75 -3.02
CA MET A 46 -20.73 -18.79 -3.48
C MET A 46 -20.89 -19.72 -4.70
N TRP A 47 -19.96 -19.67 -5.66
CA TRP A 47 -19.94 -20.58 -6.81
C TRP A 47 -19.87 -22.05 -6.36
N TRP A 48 -19.00 -22.35 -5.39
CA TRP A 48 -18.89 -23.71 -4.84
C TRP A 48 -20.17 -24.15 -4.11
N PHE A 49 -20.78 -23.29 -3.27
CA PHE A 49 -22.02 -23.62 -2.59
C PHE A 49 -23.20 -23.76 -3.56
N GLU A 50 -23.29 -22.91 -4.59
CA GLU A 50 -24.31 -23.06 -5.63
C GLU A 50 -24.19 -24.42 -6.31
N TRP A 51 -22.97 -24.87 -6.63
CA TRP A 51 -22.73 -26.22 -7.16
C TRP A 51 -23.13 -27.31 -6.18
N LEU A 52 -22.85 -27.19 -4.89
CA LEU A 52 -23.30 -28.14 -3.86
C LEU A 52 -24.84 -28.23 -3.79
N GLY A 53 -25.53 -27.09 -3.92
CA GLY A 53 -26.98 -27.04 -3.96
C GLY A 53 -27.57 -27.77 -5.18
N ILE A 54 -27.05 -27.47 -6.37
CA ILE A 54 -27.48 -28.09 -7.62
C ILE A 54 -27.27 -29.63 -7.61
N THR A 55 -26.19 -30.09 -6.99
CA THR A 55 -25.87 -31.53 -6.88
C THR A 55 -26.56 -32.22 -5.70
N GLY A 56 -27.41 -31.53 -4.94
CA GLY A 56 -28.13 -32.08 -3.78
C GLY A 56 -27.25 -32.36 -2.55
N ARG A 57 -26.00 -31.91 -2.56
CA ARG A 57 -25.02 -32.17 -1.47
C ARG A 57 -25.17 -31.22 -0.27
N GLU A 58 -25.82 -30.09 -0.45
CA GLU A 58 -26.11 -29.13 0.63
C GLU A 58 -27.48 -28.47 0.43
N PRO A 59 -28.49 -28.88 1.21
CA PRO A 59 -29.86 -28.38 1.05
C PRO A 59 -30.02 -26.89 1.44
N LEU A 60 -29.11 -26.35 2.24
CA LEU A 60 -29.13 -24.95 2.66
C LEU A 60 -28.27 -24.04 1.77
N ALA A 61 -27.70 -24.55 0.70
CA ALA A 61 -26.79 -23.82 -0.18
C ALA A 61 -27.43 -22.56 -0.73
N ASP A 62 -28.63 -22.61 -1.27
CA ASP A 62 -29.36 -21.48 -1.83
C ASP A 62 -29.58 -20.36 -0.78
N ARG A 63 -29.97 -20.75 0.42
CA ARG A 63 -30.15 -19.81 1.54
C ARG A 63 -28.84 -19.17 1.97
N LEU A 64 -27.73 -19.93 2.03
CA LEU A 64 -26.41 -19.44 2.37
C LEU A 64 -25.90 -18.48 1.29
N VAL A 65 -25.94 -18.88 0.02
CA VAL A 65 -25.52 -18.02 -1.12
C VAL A 65 -26.28 -16.70 -1.09
N GLY A 66 -27.61 -16.74 -0.91
CA GLY A 66 -28.42 -15.51 -0.82
C GLY A 66 -28.09 -14.62 0.37
N SER A 67 -27.69 -15.21 1.50
CA SER A 67 -27.32 -14.44 2.70
C SER A 67 -25.92 -13.84 2.57
N VAL A 68 -24.94 -14.59 2.09
CA VAL A 68 -23.58 -14.12 1.84
C VAL A 68 -23.60 -13.03 0.76
N PHE A 69 -24.36 -13.24 -0.32
CA PHE A 69 -24.40 -12.30 -1.43
C PHE A 69 -24.98 -10.92 -1.04
N ARG A 70 -26.00 -10.89 -0.18
CA ARG A 70 -26.54 -9.62 0.35
C ARG A 70 -25.49 -8.81 1.12
N VAL A 71 -24.70 -9.47 1.95
CA VAL A 71 -23.60 -8.81 2.68
C VAL A 71 -22.52 -8.35 1.71
N LEU A 72 -22.18 -9.19 0.72
CA LEU A 72 -21.16 -8.89 -0.28
C LEU A 72 -21.55 -7.70 -1.16
N ILE A 73 -22.83 -7.58 -1.59
CA ILE A 73 -23.30 -6.39 -2.31
C ILE A 73 -23.08 -5.13 -1.49
N LEU A 74 -23.51 -5.12 -0.23
CA LEU A 74 -23.39 -3.93 0.60
C LEU A 74 -21.93 -3.56 0.81
N LEU A 75 -21.10 -4.52 1.18
CA LEU A 75 -19.69 -4.28 1.50
C LEU A 75 -18.85 -4.03 0.25
N SER A 76 -19.04 -4.78 -0.81
CA SER A 76 -18.15 -4.71 -1.99
C SER A 76 -18.66 -3.74 -3.04
N PHE A 77 -19.92 -3.78 -3.45
CA PHE A 77 -20.42 -2.91 -4.51
C PHE A 77 -20.70 -1.49 -4.03
N VAL A 78 -21.02 -1.29 -2.76
CA VAL A 78 -21.25 0.06 -2.23
C VAL A 78 -19.98 0.57 -1.55
N VAL A 79 -19.57 -0.05 -0.44
CA VAL A 79 -18.44 0.46 0.36
C VAL A 79 -17.12 0.23 -0.38
N GLY A 80 -16.95 -0.92 -1.02
CA GLY A 80 -15.76 -1.24 -1.82
C GLY A 80 -15.56 -0.28 -2.99
N ALA A 81 -16.62 0.03 -3.75
CA ALA A 81 -16.55 0.98 -4.86
C ALA A 81 -16.23 2.40 -4.37
N LEU A 82 -16.90 2.87 -3.31
CA LEU A 82 -16.63 4.20 -2.72
C LEU A 82 -15.19 4.32 -2.21
N THR A 83 -14.68 3.29 -1.53
CA THR A 83 -13.29 3.28 -1.04
C THR A 83 -12.29 3.16 -2.17
N GLY A 84 -12.59 2.45 -3.26
CA GLY A 84 -11.76 2.37 -4.45
C GLY A 84 -11.60 3.72 -5.16
N VAL A 85 -12.70 4.43 -5.39
CA VAL A 85 -12.67 5.80 -5.93
C VAL A 85 -11.93 6.74 -4.97
N GLY A 86 -12.20 6.64 -3.67
CA GLY A 86 -11.50 7.43 -2.66
C GLY A 86 -10.00 7.16 -2.64
N MET A 87 -9.58 5.90 -2.75
CA MET A 87 -8.17 5.51 -2.82
C MET A 87 -7.50 6.10 -4.08
N TRP A 88 -8.14 6.01 -5.23
CA TRP A 88 -7.64 6.59 -6.47
C TRP A 88 -7.42 8.10 -6.36
N LEU A 89 -8.46 8.84 -5.93
CA LEU A 89 -8.38 10.29 -5.75
C LEU A 89 -7.32 10.69 -4.72
N THR A 90 -7.22 9.96 -3.61
CA THR A 90 -6.22 10.23 -2.57
C THR A 90 -4.80 9.95 -3.08
N SER A 91 -4.60 8.87 -3.84
CA SER A 91 -3.29 8.53 -4.42
C SER A 91 -2.77 9.62 -5.35
N ILE A 92 -3.63 10.16 -6.22
CA ILE A 92 -3.28 11.29 -7.11
C ILE A 92 -2.89 12.54 -6.31
N GLN A 93 -3.55 12.78 -5.17
CA GLN A 93 -3.27 13.95 -4.33
C GLN A 93 -2.01 13.78 -3.46
N VAL A 94 -1.69 12.56 -3.08
CA VAL A 94 -0.54 12.24 -2.20
C VAL A 94 0.75 12.09 -2.99
N SER A 95 0.72 11.39 -4.12
CA SER A 95 1.91 11.07 -4.92
C SER A 95 1.58 11.07 -6.42
N PRO A 96 1.29 12.25 -7.01
CA PRO A 96 0.87 12.38 -8.41
C PRO A 96 1.90 11.82 -9.39
N GLN A 97 3.20 12.00 -9.12
CA GLN A 97 4.26 11.52 -10.00
C GLN A 97 4.34 9.99 -10.03
N THR A 98 4.18 9.34 -8.87
CA THR A 98 4.14 7.86 -8.83
C THR A 98 2.96 7.31 -9.61
N ILE A 99 1.78 7.90 -9.41
CA ILE A 99 0.57 7.47 -10.13
C ILE A 99 0.69 7.79 -11.62
N GLY A 100 1.22 8.96 -11.98
CA GLY A 100 1.46 9.35 -13.37
C GLY A 100 2.36 8.34 -14.08
N LEU A 101 3.49 7.98 -13.48
CA LEU A 101 4.40 6.98 -14.02
C LEU A 101 3.74 5.59 -14.15
N MET A 102 3.00 5.16 -13.15
CA MET A 102 2.28 3.87 -13.21
C MET A 102 1.21 3.85 -14.30
N VAL A 103 0.51 4.96 -14.51
CA VAL A 103 -0.52 5.08 -15.56
C VAL A 103 0.13 5.13 -16.93
N ASP A 104 1.23 5.85 -17.09
CA ASP A 104 1.95 5.93 -18.37
C ASP A 104 2.47 4.55 -18.80
N GLU A 105 3.15 3.85 -17.91
CA GLU A 105 3.73 2.53 -18.22
C GLU A 105 2.68 1.42 -18.41
N PHE A 106 1.60 1.44 -17.63
CA PHE A 106 0.62 0.35 -17.59
C PHE A 106 -0.77 0.74 -18.09
N HIS A 107 -0.88 1.75 -18.95
CA HIS A 107 -2.15 2.30 -19.41
C HIS A 107 -3.16 1.23 -19.85
N TRP A 108 -2.77 0.34 -20.77
CA TRP A 108 -3.66 -0.71 -21.27
C TRP A 108 -3.92 -1.83 -20.27
N ILE A 109 -3.01 -2.07 -19.35
CA ILE A 109 -3.18 -3.03 -18.27
C ILE A 109 -4.20 -2.51 -17.26
N TRP A 110 -4.14 -1.22 -16.90
CA TRP A 110 -5.17 -0.57 -16.09
C TRP A 110 -6.54 -0.62 -16.78
N ALA A 111 -6.60 -0.32 -18.07
CA ALA A 111 -7.85 -0.39 -18.84
C ALA A 111 -8.44 -1.82 -18.84
N THR A 112 -7.60 -2.83 -18.97
CA THR A 112 -8.01 -4.25 -18.90
C THR A 112 -8.51 -4.61 -17.51
N GLU A 113 -7.84 -4.17 -16.45
CA GLU A 113 -8.30 -4.37 -15.06
C GLU A 113 -9.70 -3.80 -14.87
N TRP A 114 -9.96 -2.59 -15.36
CA TRP A 114 -11.28 -1.96 -15.29
C TRP A 114 -12.37 -2.73 -16.04
N ILE A 115 -12.04 -3.38 -17.16
CA ILE A 115 -12.98 -4.26 -17.87
C ILE A 115 -13.35 -5.47 -17.01
N PHE A 116 -12.37 -6.09 -16.34
CA PHE A 116 -12.61 -7.21 -15.43
C PHE A 116 -13.45 -6.78 -14.22
N PHE A 117 -13.14 -5.64 -13.62
CA PHE A 117 -13.94 -5.07 -12.53
C PHE A 117 -15.39 -4.78 -12.97
N TRP A 118 -15.58 -4.18 -14.16
CA TRP A 118 -16.91 -3.93 -14.70
C TRP A 118 -17.68 -5.23 -14.94
N LEU A 119 -17.02 -6.26 -15.49
CA LEU A 119 -17.61 -7.58 -15.72
C LEU A 119 -18.03 -8.24 -14.39
N GLU A 120 -17.20 -8.13 -13.34
CA GLU A 120 -17.53 -8.58 -11.99
C GLU A 120 -18.81 -7.93 -11.48
N VAL A 121 -18.90 -6.60 -11.56
CA VAL A 121 -20.08 -5.83 -11.11
C VAL A 121 -21.33 -6.21 -11.89
N VAL A 122 -21.24 -6.33 -13.22
CA VAL A 122 -22.39 -6.68 -14.08
C VAL A 122 -22.87 -8.11 -13.80
N ALA A 123 -21.95 -9.08 -13.71
CA ALA A 123 -22.30 -10.47 -13.42
C ALA A 123 -22.92 -10.59 -12.01
N GLY A 124 -22.36 -9.90 -11.03
CA GLY A 124 -22.89 -9.86 -9.67
C GLY A 124 -24.28 -9.21 -9.62
N TYR A 125 -24.47 -8.07 -10.27
CA TYR A 125 -25.78 -7.42 -10.35
C TYR A 125 -26.81 -8.28 -11.05
N ALA A 126 -26.46 -8.91 -12.18
CA ALA A 126 -27.34 -9.84 -12.90
C ALA A 126 -27.73 -11.03 -12.02
N PHE A 127 -26.79 -11.63 -11.31
CA PHE A 127 -27.08 -12.68 -10.34
C PHE A 127 -28.04 -12.17 -9.25
N PHE A 128 -27.77 -11.04 -8.61
CA PHE A 128 -28.64 -10.50 -7.57
C PHE A 128 -30.05 -10.22 -8.04
N ARG A 129 -30.19 -9.63 -9.22
CA ARG A 129 -31.50 -9.16 -9.74
C ARG A 129 -32.36 -10.29 -10.26
N TYR A 130 -31.73 -11.33 -10.85
CA TYR A 130 -32.44 -12.34 -11.63
C TYR A 130 -32.36 -13.77 -11.07
N ARG A 131 -31.62 -14.02 -9.94
CA ARG A 131 -31.34 -15.37 -9.43
C ARG A 131 -32.58 -16.24 -9.28
N ASP A 132 -33.70 -15.66 -8.84
CA ASP A 132 -34.94 -16.38 -8.56
C ASP A 132 -35.70 -16.81 -9.87
N HIS A 133 -35.31 -16.20 -10.98
CA HIS A 133 -35.87 -16.47 -12.31
C HIS A 133 -34.93 -17.28 -13.23
N LEU A 134 -33.70 -17.47 -12.81
CA LEU A 134 -32.66 -18.14 -13.60
C LEU A 134 -32.66 -19.67 -13.33
N ALA A 135 -32.43 -20.44 -14.39
CA ALA A 135 -32.13 -21.85 -14.23
C ALA A 135 -30.86 -22.07 -13.40
N PRO A 136 -30.75 -23.16 -12.62
CA PRO A 136 -29.60 -23.42 -11.76
C PRO A 136 -28.24 -23.33 -12.47
N ARG A 137 -28.16 -23.84 -13.72
CA ARG A 137 -26.92 -23.73 -14.52
C ARG A 137 -26.56 -22.31 -14.89
N ALA A 138 -27.55 -21.45 -15.14
CA ALA A 138 -27.30 -20.05 -15.46
C ALA A 138 -26.82 -19.27 -14.22
N ARG A 139 -27.36 -19.55 -13.04
CA ARG A 139 -26.88 -19.02 -11.77
C ARG A 139 -25.41 -19.40 -11.52
N LEU A 140 -25.10 -20.69 -11.72
CA LEU A 140 -23.73 -21.19 -11.57
C LEU A 140 -22.76 -20.52 -12.56
N ALA A 141 -23.19 -20.32 -13.81
CA ALA A 141 -22.38 -19.64 -14.83
C ALA A 141 -22.14 -18.17 -14.48
N LEU A 142 -23.15 -17.44 -13.99
CA LEU A 142 -22.97 -16.06 -13.55
C LEU A 142 -22.01 -15.93 -12.36
N LEU A 143 -22.10 -16.83 -11.38
CA LEU A 143 -21.15 -16.85 -10.27
C LEU A 143 -19.74 -17.25 -10.71
N ALA A 144 -19.60 -18.12 -11.71
CA ALA A 144 -18.30 -18.43 -12.30
C ALA A 144 -17.70 -17.18 -13.00
N ILE A 145 -18.49 -16.46 -13.80
CA ILE A 145 -18.07 -15.23 -14.46
C ILE A 145 -17.66 -14.18 -13.40
N TYR A 146 -18.50 -13.99 -12.38
CA TYR A 146 -18.19 -13.10 -11.25
C TYR A 146 -16.85 -13.44 -10.60
N SER A 147 -16.64 -14.70 -10.26
CA SER A 147 -15.43 -15.17 -9.56
C SER A 147 -14.16 -15.02 -10.41
N VAL A 148 -14.26 -15.40 -11.69
CA VAL A 148 -13.15 -15.28 -12.64
C VAL A 148 -12.83 -13.82 -12.94
N ALA A 149 -13.86 -12.98 -13.08
CA ALA A 149 -13.67 -11.54 -13.30
C ALA A 149 -13.01 -10.86 -12.10
N GLY A 150 -13.48 -11.12 -10.88
CA GLY A 150 -12.89 -10.56 -9.67
C GLY A 150 -11.43 -11.03 -9.47
N TRP A 151 -11.13 -12.30 -9.71
CA TRP A 151 -9.74 -12.78 -9.67
C TRP A 151 -8.90 -12.21 -10.82
N GLY A 152 -9.48 -12.02 -12.00
CA GLY A 152 -8.83 -11.37 -13.13
C GLY A 152 -8.46 -9.92 -12.82
N SER A 153 -9.34 -9.17 -12.16
CA SER A 153 -9.01 -7.82 -11.66
C SER A 153 -7.81 -7.86 -10.71
N LEU A 154 -7.79 -8.80 -9.74
CA LEU A 154 -6.63 -9.00 -8.86
C LEU A 154 -5.35 -9.34 -9.64
N PHE A 155 -5.43 -10.17 -10.66
CA PHE A 155 -4.29 -10.55 -11.50
C PHE A 155 -3.65 -9.32 -12.15
N TRP A 156 -4.46 -8.48 -12.78
CA TRP A 156 -3.97 -7.27 -13.48
C TRP A 156 -3.43 -6.22 -12.52
N ILE A 157 -4.15 -5.88 -11.46
CA ILE A 157 -3.67 -4.89 -10.50
C ILE A 157 -2.43 -5.36 -9.73
N ASN A 158 -2.30 -6.66 -9.48
CA ASN A 158 -1.13 -7.21 -8.79
C ASN A 158 0.16 -6.98 -9.56
N GLY A 159 0.15 -7.11 -10.91
CA GLY A 159 1.32 -6.84 -11.74
C GLY A 159 1.80 -5.39 -11.61
N ILE A 160 0.87 -4.44 -11.68
CA ILE A 160 1.17 -3.02 -11.54
C ILE A 160 1.74 -2.70 -10.14
N LEU A 161 1.13 -3.24 -9.08
CA LEU A 161 1.54 -2.94 -7.70
C LEU A 161 2.85 -3.63 -7.30
N SER A 162 3.13 -4.85 -7.79
CA SER A 162 4.36 -5.58 -7.48
C SER A 162 5.58 -4.99 -8.20
N TRP A 163 5.39 -4.40 -9.39
CA TRP A 163 6.42 -3.70 -10.14
C TRP A 163 7.11 -2.58 -9.33
N GLN A 164 6.39 -1.88 -8.49
CA GLN A 164 6.97 -0.82 -7.67
C GLN A 164 8.13 -1.29 -6.78
N LEU A 165 8.08 -2.53 -6.29
CA LEU A 165 9.13 -3.12 -5.45
C LEU A 165 10.25 -3.77 -6.26
N THR A 166 9.88 -4.45 -7.32
CA THR A 166 10.80 -5.25 -8.15
C THR A 166 10.52 -5.00 -9.62
N PRO A 167 10.99 -3.88 -10.22
CA PRO A 167 10.76 -3.60 -11.63
C PRO A 167 11.30 -4.69 -12.57
N GLY A 168 12.28 -5.48 -12.11
CA GLY A 168 12.88 -6.57 -12.90
C GLY A 168 13.64 -6.05 -14.11
N ALA A 169 13.58 -6.79 -15.22
CA ALA A 169 14.25 -6.41 -16.45
C ALA A 169 13.68 -5.13 -17.10
N TRP A 170 12.53 -4.63 -16.64
CA TRP A 170 11.94 -3.40 -17.15
C TRP A 170 12.90 -2.19 -17.04
N THR A 171 13.73 -2.13 -16.02
CA THR A 171 14.71 -1.04 -15.86
C THR A 171 15.69 -0.92 -17.03
N GLU A 172 15.89 -1.99 -17.76
CA GLU A 172 16.77 -2.04 -18.93
C GLU A 172 16.00 -2.07 -20.26
N THR A 173 14.93 -2.87 -20.30
CA THR A 173 14.19 -3.14 -21.55
C THR A 173 13.06 -2.13 -21.81
N HIS A 174 12.55 -1.48 -20.77
CA HIS A 174 11.32 -0.68 -20.80
C HIS A 174 10.12 -1.43 -21.41
N SER A 175 10.15 -2.77 -21.39
CA SER A 175 9.05 -3.60 -21.84
C SER A 175 7.98 -3.67 -20.75
N VAL A 176 6.74 -3.32 -21.10
CA VAL A 176 5.59 -3.39 -20.19
C VAL A 176 5.44 -4.79 -19.58
N TRP A 177 5.71 -5.85 -20.37
CA TRP A 177 5.56 -7.22 -19.90
C TRP A 177 6.67 -7.66 -18.95
N ASP A 178 7.89 -7.15 -19.12
CA ASP A 178 9.00 -7.40 -18.20
C ASP A 178 8.72 -6.74 -16.82
N GLY A 179 8.11 -5.55 -16.83
CA GLY A 179 7.64 -4.90 -15.64
C GLY A 179 6.45 -5.60 -15.01
N PHE A 180 5.49 -6.04 -15.81
CA PHE A 180 4.27 -6.70 -15.33
C PHE A 180 4.57 -8.04 -14.67
N PHE A 181 5.34 -8.92 -15.34
CA PHE A 181 5.75 -10.23 -14.80
C PHE A 181 7.05 -10.15 -13.99
N ASN A 182 7.17 -9.14 -13.18
CA ASN A 182 8.33 -8.89 -12.32
C ASN A 182 8.57 -10.01 -11.28
N PRO A 183 9.77 -10.03 -10.63
CA PRO A 183 10.13 -11.10 -9.70
C PRO A 183 9.14 -11.39 -8.57
N THR A 184 8.44 -10.36 -8.05
CA THR A 184 7.46 -10.54 -6.97
C THR A 184 6.03 -10.77 -7.45
N PHE A 185 5.77 -10.81 -8.77
CA PHE A 185 4.44 -11.00 -9.33
C PHE A 185 3.74 -12.27 -8.83
N TRP A 186 4.33 -13.44 -9.12
CA TRP A 186 3.72 -14.73 -8.79
C TRP A 186 3.59 -14.99 -7.29
N PRO A 187 4.64 -14.79 -6.47
CA PRO A 187 4.50 -15.02 -5.04
C PRO A 187 3.46 -14.09 -4.40
N SER A 188 3.35 -12.83 -4.83
CA SER A 188 2.33 -11.92 -4.29
C SER A 188 0.92 -12.27 -4.76
N LEU A 189 0.73 -12.64 -6.03
CA LEU A 189 -0.57 -13.03 -6.56
C LEU A 189 -1.12 -14.27 -5.85
N LEU A 190 -0.30 -15.32 -5.71
CA LEU A 190 -0.71 -16.54 -5.05
C LEU A 190 -0.99 -16.33 -3.56
N PHE A 191 -0.15 -15.54 -2.89
CA PHE A 191 -0.35 -15.16 -1.49
C PHE A 191 -1.69 -14.42 -1.31
N ARG A 192 -1.97 -13.41 -2.15
CA ARG A 192 -3.24 -12.66 -2.13
C ARG A 192 -4.44 -13.53 -2.45
N THR A 193 -4.30 -14.48 -3.38
CA THR A 193 -5.38 -15.44 -3.69
C THR A 193 -5.74 -16.28 -2.46
N VAL A 194 -4.74 -16.76 -1.70
CA VAL A 194 -4.99 -17.45 -0.44
C VAL A 194 -5.72 -16.56 0.55
N VAL A 195 -5.31 -15.29 0.70
CA VAL A 195 -5.99 -14.32 1.58
C VAL A 195 -7.45 -14.14 1.17
N CYS A 196 -7.74 -14.02 -0.12
CA CYS A 196 -9.12 -13.92 -0.62
C CYS A 196 -10.00 -15.11 -0.15
N LEU A 197 -9.50 -16.33 -0.32
CA LEU A 197 -10.23 -17.53 0.09
C LEU A 197 -10.47 -17.55 1.62
N VAL A 198 -9.45 -17.23 2.39
CA VAL A 198 -9.53 -17.19 3.86
C VAL A 198 -10.56 -16.16 4.33
N LEU A 199 -10.53 -14.95 3.80
CA LEU A 199 -11.51 -13.90 4.16
C LEU A 199 -12.93 -14.31 3.79
N ALA A 200 -13.12 -15.00 2.66
CA ALA A 200 -14.43 -15.53 2.29
C ALA A 200 -14.94 -16.57 3.30
N GLY A 201 -14.08 -17.50 3.70
CA GLY A 201 -14.42 -18.51 4.72
C GLY A 201 -14.81 -17.91 6.06
N LEU A 202 -14.03 -16.94 6.54
CA LEU A 202 -14.30 -16.20 7.79
C LEU A 202 -15.59 -15.36 7.68
N GLY A 203 -15.74 -14.61 6.59
CA GLY A 203 -16.93 -13.78 6.35
C GLY A 203 -18.20 -14.61 6.26
N ALA A 204 -18.16 -15.75 5.54
CA ALA A 204 -19.28 -16.67 5.49
C ALA A 204 -19.63 -17.25 6.87
N ALA A 205 -18.63 -17.59 7.69
CA ALA A 205 -18.86 -18.05 9.06
C ALA A 205 -19.57 -16.99 9.93
N ILE A 206 -19.21 -15.72 9.77
CA ILE A 206 -19.90 -14.60 10.44
C ILE A 206 -21.36 -14.52 9.97
N VAL A 207 -21.59 -14.58 8.67
CA VAL A 207 -22.95 -14.55 8.08
C VAL A 207 -23.80 -15.71 8.58
N ILE A 208 -23.24 -16.95 8.59
CA ILE A 208 -23.94 -18.14 9.11
C ILE A 208 -24.36 -17.96 10.56
N ASN A 209 -23.53 -17.36 11.40
CA ASN A 209 -23.89 -17.07 12.78
C ASN A 209 -25.08 -16.10 12.91
N ALA A 210 -25.19 -15.15 11.98
CA ALA A 210 -26.28 -14.19 11.94
C ALA A 210 -27.56 -14.72 11.25
N MET A 211 -27.51 -15.87 10.57
CA MET A 211 -28.68 -16.45 9.88
C MET A 211 -29.71 -16.95 10.89
N PRO A 212 -30.97 -16.46 10.85
CA PRO A 212 -32.02 -16.90 11.76
C PRO A 212 -32.50 -18.30 11.42
N GLY A 213 -33.05 -19.01 12.40
CA GLY A 213 -33.75 -20.29 12.19
C GLY A 213 -32.88 -21.47 11.74
N LEU A 214 -31.56 -21.41 11.91
CA LEU A 214 -30.67 -22.57 11.74
C LEU A 214 -30.57 -23.36 13.05
N SER A 215 -30.70 -24.69 12.95
CA SER A 215 -30.37 -25.58 14.04
C SER A 215 -28.87 -25.54 14.35
N ARG A 216 -28.46 -26.01 15.51
CA ARG A 216 -27.05 -26.11 15.89
C ARG A 216 -26.26 -27.01 14.92
N GLU A 217 -26.86 -28.10 14.49
CA GLU A 217 -26.24 -29.05 13.57
C GLU A 217 -26.04 -28.46 12.18
N GLU A 218 -27.07 -27.79 11.63
CA GLU A 218 -27.00 -27.10 10.35
C GLU A 218 -25.93 -26.02 10.33
N ARG A 219 -25.90 -25.20 11.40
CA ARG A 219 -24.89 -24.16 11.59
C ARG A 219 -23.48 -24.74 11.61
N THR A 220 -23.25 -25.78 12.41
CA THR A 220 -21.95 -26.45 12.51
C THR A 220 -21.52 -27.04 11.17
N ARG A 221 -22.43 -27.68 10.45
CA ARG A 221 -22.17 -28.26 9.12
C ARG A 221 -21.76 -27.18 8.11
N LEU A 222 -22.49 -26.08 8.03
CA LEU A 222 -22.18 -24.99 7.12
C LEU A 222 -20.83 -24.33 7.46
N ILE A 223 -20.55 -24.05 8.74
CA ILE A 223 -19.29 -23.49 9.19
C ILE A 223 -18.13 -24.44 8.86
N ASN A 224 -18.25 -25.74 9.12
CA ASN A 224 -17.23 -26.72 8.78
C ASN A 224 -16.93 -26.75 7.27
N ARG A 225 -17.94 -26.56 6.42
CA ARG A 225 -17.72 -26.45 4.97
C ARG A 225 -17.00 -25.15 4.62
N CYS A 226 -17.43 -24.00 5.13
CA CYS A 226 -16.77 -22.74 4.90
C CYS A 226 -15.31 -22.75 5.39
N SER A 227 -15.00 -23.48 6.46
CA SER A 227 -13.65 -23.59 7.00
C SER A 227 -12.67 -24.31 6.07
N LEU A 228 -13.13 -25.04 5.06
CA LEU A 228 -12.25 -25.59 4.02
C LEU A 228 -11.55 -24.49 3.22
N PHE A 229 -12.14 -23.30 3.14
CA PHE A 229 -11.53 -22.12 2.53
C PHE A 229 -10.36 -21.54 3.33
N LEU A 230 -10.17 -21.99 4.59
CA LEU A 230 -9.01 -21.63 5.40
C LEU A 230 -7.81 -22.58 5.18
N LEU A 231 -8.02 -23.76 4.60
CA LEU A 231 -6.94 -24.74 4.38
C LEU A 231 -5.78 -24.21 3.52
N PRO A 232 -6.01 -23.37 2.48
CA PRO A 232 -4.91 -22.81 1.71
C PRO A 232 -3.90 -22.00 2.53
N MET A 233 -4.24 -21.58 3.77
CA MET A 233 -3.28 -20.93 4.68
C MET A 233 -2.06 -21.78 4.98
N LEU A 234 -2.13 -23.09 4.87
CA LEU A 234 -0.98 -23.98 5.03
C LEU A 234 0.14 -23.69 4.01
N ALA A 235 -0.21 -23.11 2.86
CA ALA A 235 0.77 -22.68 1.85
C ALA A 235 1.40 -21.30 2.15
N MET A 236 0.82 -20.49 3.05
CA MET A 236 1.28 -19.12 3.28
C MET A 236 2.75 -19.00 3.75
N PRO A 237 3.29 -19.88 4.61
CA PRO A 237 4.71 -19.81 4.98
C PRO A 237 5.63 -19.98 3.77
N VAL A 238 5.28 -20.88 2.84
CA VAL A 238 6.05 -21.12 1.62
C VAL A 238 5.92 -19.92 0.66
N LEU A 239 4.70 -19.44 0.45
CA LEU A 239 4.44 -18.29 -0.44
C LEU A 239 5.07 -17.00 0.13
N GLY A 240 4.96 -16.78 1.44
CA GLY A 240 5.59 -15.67 2.13
C GLY A 240 7.11 -15.73 2.07
N GLY A 241 7.69 -16.92 2.29
CA GLY A 241 9.12 -17.16 2.14
C GLY A 241 9.60 -16.88 0.70
N TRP A 242 8.86 -17.36 -0.30
CA TRP A 242 9.16 -17.07 -1.70
C TRP A 242 9.10 -15.56 -2.00
N PHE A 243 8.06 -14.86 -1.51
CA PHE A 243 7.95 -13.42 -1.67
C PHE A 243 9.15 -12.68 -1.05
N VAL A 244 9.55 -13.07 0.18
CA VAL A 244 10.72 -12.49 0.86
C VAL A 244 12.02 -12.76 0.10
N MET A 245 12.21 -13.96 -0.46
CA MET A 245 13.38 -14.29 -1.26
C MET A 245 13.44 -13.54 -2.59
N ALA A 246 12.27 -13.24 -3.19
CA ALA A 246 12.18 -12.46 -4.42
C ALA A 246 12.40 -10.95 -4.22
N MET A 247 12.36 -10.47 -2.97
CA MET A 247 12.66 -9.06 -2.67
C MET A 247 14.16 -8.77 -2.74
N PRO A 248 14.55 -7.53 -3.10
CA PRO A 248 15.93 -7.08 -3.00
C PRO A 248 16.49 -7.19 -1.58
N ALA A 249 17.83 -7.41 -1.45
CA ALA A 249 18.48 -7.65 -0.17
C ALA A 249 18.31 -6.51 0.83
N ASP A 250 18.42 -5.26 0.36
CA ASP A 250 18.19 -4.07 1.17
C ASP A 250 16.75 -4.00 1.69
N SER A 251 15.76 -4.33 0.85
CA SER A 251 14.35 -4.41 1.24
C SER A 251 14.11 -5.50 2.29
N ARG A 252 14.73 -6.67 2.15
CA ARG A 252 14.68 -7.75 3.15
C ARG A 252 15.26 -7.30 4.49
N SER A 253 16.35 -6.55 4.47
CA SER A 253 17.00 -6.08 5.70
C SER A 253 16.05 -5.25 6.57
N TRP A 254 15.14 -4.46 5.96
CA TRP A 254 14.18 -3.66 6.71
C TRP A 254 13.23 -4.49 7.58
N ILE A 255 12.79 -5.64 7.09
CA ILE A 255 11.87 -6.53 7.81
C ILE A 255 12.58 -7.50 8.75
N MET A 256 13.90 -7.67 8.58
CA MET A 256 14.75 -8.57 9.36
C MET A 256 15.55 -7.83 10.46
N GLY A 257 14.98 -6.79 11.05
CA GLY A 257 15.58 -6.03 12.16
C GLY A 257 16.14 -4.67 11.75
N GLY A 258 16.29 -4.35 10.48
CA GLY A 258 16.77 -3.05 10.00
C GLY A 258 15.81 -1.90 10.32
N SER A 259 14.52 -2.18 10.43
CA SER A 259 13.50 -1.25 10.91
C SER A 259 12.63 -1.93 11.98
N MET A 260 12.67 -1.39 13.21
CA MET A 260 11.84 -1.88 14.32
C MET A 260 10.35 -1.90 13.94
N THR A 261 9.85 -0.83 13.33
CA THR A 261 8.44 -0.71 12.95
C THR A 261 8.04 -1.75 11.90
N MET A 262 8.84 -1.94 10.84
CA MET A 262 8.53 -2.92 9.80
C MET A 262 8.61 -4.35 10.34
N THR A 263 9.62 -4.66 11.16
CA THR A 263 9.75 -5.96 11.82
C THR A 263 8.57 -6.24 12.75
N MET A 264 8.12 -5.24 13.51
CA MET A 264 6.95 -5.35 14.39
C MET A 264 5.66 -5.64 13.58
N PHE A 265 5.39 -4.89 12.51
CA PHE A 265 4.20 -5.12 11.69
C PHE A 265 4.25 -6.46 10.94
N LEU A 266 5.42 -6.91 10.49
CA LEU A 266 5.58 -8.25 9.95
C LEU A 266 5.24 -9.32 10.98
N ASN A 267 5.73 -9.17 12.21
CA ASN A 267 5.44 -10.12 13.30
C ASN A 267 3.95 -10.13 13.68
N ILE A 268 3.28 -8.96 13.67
CA ILE A 268 1.83 -8.88 13.87
C ILE A 268 1.10 -9.61 12.75
N ALA A 269 1.45 -9.37 11.49
CA ALA A 269 0.83 -10.03 10.35
C ALA A 269 1.04 -11.56 10.39
N ALA A 270 2.27 -12.01 10.62
CA ALA A 270 2.62 -13.43 10.71
C ALA A 270 1.95 -14.11 11.93
N GLY A 271 1.98 -13.47 13.09
CA GLY A 271 1.37 -14.00 14.32
C GLY A 271 -0.15 -14.11 14.21
N ALA A 272 -0.82 -13.07 13.70
CA ALA A 272 -2.27 -13.11 13.46
C ALA A 272 -2.65 -14.20 12.44
N SER A 273 -1.88 -14.32 11.35
CA SER A 273 -2.09 -15.38 10.36
C SER A 273 -1.86 -16.77 10.95
N ALA A 274 -0.83 -16.96 11.77
CA ALA A 274 -0.56 -18.23 12.44
C ALA A 274 -1.69 -18.61 13.44
N LEU A 275 -2.23 -17.65 14.17
CA LEU A 275 -3.38 -17.88 15.07
C LEU A 275 -4.62 -18.31 14.30
N ILE A 276 -4.95 -17.64 13.18
CA ILE A 276 -6.10 -18.01 12.34
C ILE A 276 -5.87 -19.41 11.75
N GLY A 277 -4.71 -19.64 11.13
CA GLY A 277 -4.36 -20.92 10.50
C GLY A 277 -4.31 -22.09 11.50
N GLY A 278 -3.70 -21.87 12.65
CA GLY A 278 -3.66 -22.87 13.73
C GLY A 278 -5.06 -23.21 14.26
N TYR A 279 -5.90 -22.21 14.47
CA TYR A 279 -7.28 -22.40 14.87
C TYR A 279 -8.07 -23.22 13.82
N ALA A 280 -7.91 -22.88 12.52
CA ALA A 280 -8.56 -23.59 11.42
C ALA A 280 -8.11 -25.05 11.34
N VAL A 281 -6.81 -25.32 11.39
CA VAL A 281 -6.24 -26.69 11.32
C VAL A 281 -6.69 -27.54 12.50
N ILE A 282 -6.61 -27.03 13.73
CA ILE A 282 -7.04 -27.76 14.94
C ILE A 282 -8.54 -28.00 14.88
N GLY A 283 -9.33 -27.01 14.47
CA GLY A 283 -10.78 -27.14 14.34
C GLY A 283 -11.21 -28.18 13.32
N LEU A 284 -10.57 -28.20 12.14
CA LEU A 284 -10.81 -29.19 11.10
C LEU A 284 -10.38 -30.60 11.53
N TRP A 285 -9.21 -30.74 12.14
CA TRP A 285 -8.72 -32.03 12.65
C TRP A 285 -9.66 -32.64 13.69
N ARG A 286 -10.17 -31.81 14.62
CA ARG A 286 -11.12 -32.25 15.63
C ARG A 286 -12.55 -32.36 15.13
N GLN A 287 -12.83 -31.97 13.90
CA GLN A 287 -14.18 -31.85 13.30
C GLN A 287 -15.15 -31.00 14.16
N ARG A 288 -14.62 -30.06 14.93
CA ARG A 288 -15.34 -29.23 15.90
C ARG A 288 -14.82 -27.79 15.83
N LEU A 289 -15.03 -27.14 14.69
CA LEU A 289 -14.81 -25.70 14.63
C LEU A 289 -15.99 -25.01 15.30
N TYR A 290 -15.76 -24.47 16.48
CA TYR A 290 -16.77 -23.68 17.19
C TYR A 290 -16.53 -22.20 16.87
N ILE A 291 -17.39 -21.62 16.06
CA ILE A 291 -17.40 -20.19 15.79
C ILE A 291 -18.72 -19.63 16.31
N ASN A 292 -18.67 -18.85 17.36
CA ASN A 292 -19.75 -17.98 17.81
C ASN A 292 -19.50 -16.53 17.37
N GLY A 293 -20.41 -15.61 17.69
CA GLY A 293 -20.26 -14.20 17.33
C GLY A 293 -18.96 -13.58 17.84
N ALA A 294 -18.56 -13.86 19.09
CA ALA A 294 -17.32 -13.33 19.67
C ALA A 294 -16.08 -13.89 18.98
N THR A 295 -16.01 -15.20 18.74
CA THR A 295 -14.91 -15.85 18.03
C THR A 295 -14.80 -15.34 16.59
N ALA A 296 -15.94 -15.19 15.90
CA ALA A 296 -15.99 -14.66 14.54
C ALA A 296 -15.45 -13.21 14.48
N THR A 297 -15.86 -12.37 15.43
CA THR A 297 -15.35 -10.99 15.53
C THR A 297 -13.86 -10.96 15.80
N LEU A 298 -13.34 -11.79 16.71
CA LEU A 298 -11.92 -11.89 16.99
C LEU A 298 -11.12 -12.32 15.75
N LEU A 299 -11.59 -13.36 15.03
CA LEU A 299 -10.94 -13.84 13.81
C LEU A 299 -10.97 -12.78 12.70
N ALA A 300 -12.06 -12.03 12.56
CA ALA A 300 -12.13 -10.91 11.62
C ALA A 300 -11.16 -9.77 11.99
N ALA A 301 -11.06 -9.43 13.27
CA ALA A 301 -10.09 -8.44 13.76
C ALA A 301 -8.64 -8.89 13.54
N LEU A 302 -8.33 -10.15 13.79
CA LEU A 302 -7.01 -10.73 13.48
C LEU A 302 -6.71 -10.70 11.98
N ALA A 303 -7.68 -11.05 11.13
CA ALA A 303 -7.52 -11.02 9.68
C ALA A 303 -7.31 -9.58 9.18
N PHE A 304 -8.05 -8.60 9.71
CA PHE A 304 -7.83 -7.19 9.40
C PHE A 304 -6.45 -6.72 9.85
N GLY A 305 -6.02 -7.08 11.07
CA GLY A 305 -4.69 -6.77 11.60
C GLY A 305 -3.56 -7.41 10.77
N ALA A 306 -3.73 -8.65 10.31
CA ALA A 306 -2.79 -9.32 9.42
C ALA A 306 -2.68 -8.60 8.07
N THR A 307 -3.82 -8.22 7.48
CA THR A 307 -3.86 -7.46 6.22
C THR A 307 -3.20 -6.09 6.39
N ALA A 308 -3.55 -5.37 7.46
CA ALA A 308 -2.98 -4.05 7.75
C ALA A 308 -1.46 -4.10 7.95
N GLY A 309 -0.97 -5.07 8.74
CA GLY A 309 0.46 -5.27 8.96
C GLY A 309 1.19 -5.64 7.65
N GLY A 310 0.62 -6.53 6.85
CA GLY A 310 1.18 -6.93 5.56
C GLY A 310 1.25 -5.76 4.56
N GLU A 311 0.22 -4.95 4.45
CA GLU A 311 0.20 -3.79 3.55
C GLU A 311 1.16 -2.68 4.03
N PHE A 312 1.28 -2.47 5.35
CA PHE A 312 2.28 -1.56 5.90
C PHE A 312 3.70 -2.00 5.55
N VAL A 313 4.00 -3.28 5.73
CA VAL A 313 5.30 -3.85 5.35
C VAL A 313 5.55 -3.70 3.84
N ARG A 314 4.57 -4.04 3.01
CA ARG A 314 4.67 -3.91 1.54
C ARG A 314 5.00 -2.48 1.12
N GLU A 315 4.41 -1.47 1.76
CA GLU A 315 4.73 -0.06 1.50
C GLU A 315 6.13 0.30 1.99
N GLY A 316 6.48 -0.15 3.19
CA GLY A 316 7.74 0.20 3.85
C GLY A 316 8.99 -0.36 3.15
N VAL A 317 8.93 -1.61 2.66
CA VAL A 317 10.10 -2.27 2.04
C VAL A 317 10.55 -1.66 0.71
N ARG A 318 9.72 -0.81 0.09
CA ARG A 318 10.08 -0.07 -1.13
C ARG A 318 10.99 1.13 -0.84
N LYS A 319 10.99 1.66 0.39
CA LYS A 319 11.75 2.87 0.75
C LYS A 319 13.27 2.67 0.54
N PRO A 320 13.94 3.70 0.04
CA PRO A 320 13.55 5.11 -0.15
C PRO A 320 12.73 5.39 -1.43
N TYR A 321 12.39 4.39 -2.22
CA TYR A 321 11.69 4.54 -3.50
C TYR A 321 10.17 4.44 -3.37
N SER A 322 9.46 5.06 -4.30
CA SER A 322 8.07 4.75 -4.64
C SER A 322 8.01 3.73 -5.79
N VAL A 323 8.93 3.85 -6.76
CA VAL A 323 9.25 2.84 -7.78
C VAL A 323 10.75 2.62 -7.74
N ARG A 324 11.15 1.41 -7.43
CA ARG A 324 12.55 1.08 -7.18
C ARG A 324 13.44 1.50 -8.33
N GLU A 325 14.59 2.11 -7.98
CA GLU A 325 15.65 2.59 -8.88
C GLU A 325 15.22 3.69 -9.85
N THR A 326 13.92 3.97 -9.98
CA THR A 326 13.37 4.92 -10.95
C THR A 326 12.87 6.20 -10.30
N LEU A 327 12.10 6.08 -9.22
CA LEU A 327 11.47 7.24 -8.57
C LEU A 327 11.55 7.11 -7.04
N TYR A 328 12.14 8.13 -6.40
CA TYR A 328 12.14 8.21 -4.94
C TYR A 328 10.76 8.53 -4.37
N SER A 329 10.58 8.25 -3.08
CA SER A 329 9.31 8.49 -2.40
C SER A 329 8.96 9.97 -2.22
N ASN A 330 9.89 10.90 -2.45
CA ASN A 330 9.67 12.33 -2.52
C ASN A 330 9.43 12.85 -3.95
N ALA A 331 9.16 11.94 -4.90
CA ALA A 331 8.89 12.25 -6.31
C ALA A 331 10.10 12.79 -7.11
N THR A 332 11.32 12.64 -6.61
CA THR A 332 12.55 12.98 -7.32
C THR A 332 13.13 11.73 -7.98
N THR A 333 13.65 11.82 -9.21
CA THR A 333 14.38 10.70 -9.82
C THR A 333 15.86 10.73 -9.41
N PRO A 334 16.55 9.58 -9.34
CA PRO A 334 17.99 9.55 -9.05
C PRO A 334 18.81 10.44 -9.98
N ALA A 335 18.46 10.49 -11.27
CA ALA A 335 19.15 11.29 -12.28
C ALA A 335 19.00 12.81 -12.08
N GLN A 336 17.89 13.26 -11.46
CA GLN A 336 17.63 14.68 -11.25
C GLN A 336 18.38 15.28 -10.07
N ILE A 337 18.84 14.48 -9.11
CA ILE A 337 19.37 15.02 -7.82
C ILE A 337 20.56 15.97 -8.06
N ALA A 338 21.50 15.59 -8.93
CA ALA A 338 22.68 16.41 -9.19
C ALA A 338 22.29 17.78 -9.76
N SER A 339 21.46 17.82 -10.81
CA SER A 339 21.01 19.09 -11.42
C SER A 339 20.15 19.92 -10.48
N LEU A 340 19.28 19.31 -9.66
CA LEU A 340 18.45 20.02 -8.68
C LEU A 340 19.28 20.61 -7.53
N ARG A 341 20.41 20.03 -7.19
CA ARG A 341 21.35 20.63 -6.23
C ARG A 341 22.03 21.89 -6.76
N GLU A 342 22.11 22.06 -8.06
CA GLU A 342 22.62 23.25 -8.72
C GLU A 342 21.53 24.30 -8.98
N THR A 343 20.39 23.86 -9.51
CA THR A 343 19.32 24.75 -9.96
C THR A 343 18.26 25.05 -8.90
N GLY A 344 18.04 24.13 -7.96
CA GLY A 344 17.01 24.20 -6.93
C GLY A 344 15.75 23.38 -7.27
N VAL A 345 15.10 22.86 -6.24
CA VAL A 345 13.85 22.07 -6.38
C VAL A 345 12.63 22.96 -6.58
N THR A 346 12.71 24.22 -6.20
CA THR A 346 11.57 25.16 -6.29
C THR A 346 11.47 25.84 -7.63
N VAL A 347 12.53 25.85 -8.45
CA VAL A 347 12.56 26.49 -9.78
C VAL A 347 11.54 25.86 -10.74
N HIS A 348 11.29 24.56 -10.62
CA HIS A 348 10.35 23.83 -11.45
C HIS A 348 8.95 23.70 -10.85
N ASP A 349 8.70 24.31 -9.68
CA ASP A 349 7.38 24.30 -9.04
C ASP A 349 6.48 25.40 -9.64
N PRO A 350 5.48 25.06 -10.46
CA PRO A 350 4.65 26.07 -11.13
C PRO A 350 3.61 26.71 -10.20
N TYR A 351 3.52 26.23 -8.94
CA TYR A 351 2.45 26.64 -8.03
C TYR A 351 2.96 27.60 -6.95
N PRO A 352 2.55 28.87 -6.97
CA PRO A 352 2.90 29.83 -5.91
C PRO A 352 2.29 29.39 -4.57
N LEU A 353 2.85 29.89 -3.49
CA LEU A 353 2.22 29.77 -2.17
C LEU A 353 0.94 30.60 -2.14
N ARG A 354 -0.18 29.99 -1.74
CA ARG A 354 -1.46 30.70 -1.54
C ARG A 354 -1.42 31.62 -0.33
N ASP A 355 -0.65 31.24 0.68
CA ASP A 355 -0.47 31.85 1.98
C ASP A 355 0.85 32.62 2.08
N ARG A 356 1.36 33.19 0.97
CA ARG A 356 2.66 33.90 0.94
C ARG A 356 2.76 35.01 1.97
N ALA A 357 1.67 35.71 2.24
CA ALA A 357 1.60 36.81 3.19
C ALA A 357 1.80 36.37 4.66
N ASP A 358 1.63 35.08 4.95
CA ASP A 358 1.79 34.53 6.31
C ASP A 358 3.27 34.37 6.70
N TYR A 359 4.20 34.49 5.73
CA TYR A 359 5.64 34.34 5.96
C TYR A 359 6.33 35.69 6.04
N PRO A 360 6.95 36.02 7.19
CA PRO A 360 7.58 37.33 7.41
C PRO A 360 8.85 37.57 6.56
N SER A 361 9.39 36.52 5.91
CA SER A 361 10.59 36.65 5.06
C SER A 361 10.53 35.79 3.80
N GLU A 362 11.34 36.15 2.78
CA GLU A 362 11.49 35.31 1.56
C GLU A 362 12.12 33.97 1.87
N GLN A 363 13.04 33.90 2.83
CA GLN A 363 13.66 32.65 3.23
C GLN A 363 12.65 31.67 3.83
N LEU A 364 11.69 32.09 4.65
CA LEU A 364 10.67 31.24 5.22
C LEU A 364 9.67 30.78 4.16
N ALA A 365 9.29 31.65 3.23
CA ALA A 365 8.46 31.28 2.10
C ALA A 365 9.14 30.23 1.20
N LEU A 366 10.42 30.43 0.89
CA LEU A 366 11.24 29.44 0.18
C LEU A 366 11.29 28.11 0.94
N GLY A 367 11.51 28.15 2.26
CA GLY A 367 11.53 26.98 3.12
C GLY A 367 10.22 26.18 3.08
N ARG A 368 9.08 26.88 3.04
CA ARG A 368 7.76 26.26 2.87
C ARG A 368 7.61 25.58 1.50
N LEU A 369 8.12 26.18 0.42
CA LEU A 369 8.12 25.59 -0.90
C LEU A 369 9.00 24.32 -0.94
N VAL A 370 10.20 24.39 -0.38
CA VAL A 370 11.09 23.22 -0.28
C VAL A 370 10.45 22.10 0.55
N TYR A 371 9.85 22.42 1.70
CA TYR A 371 9.09 21.46 2.50
C TYR A 371 8.00 20.78 1.65
N ARG A 372 7.21 21.56 0.89
CA ARG A 372 6.16 21.03 0.02
C ARG A 372 6.70 20.04 -1.00
N ASN A 373 7.84 20.35 -1.62
CA ASN A 373 8.43 19.54 -2.67
C ASN A 373 9.18 18.31 -2.17
N GLN A 374 9.90 18.42 -1.04
CA GLN A 374 10.81 17.36 -0.60
C GLN A 374 10.33 16.57 0.61
N CYS A 375 9.48 17.15 1.48
CA CYS A 375 9.16 16.58 2.77
C CYS A 375 7.67 16.21 2.92
N ALA A 376 6.79 17.02 2.35
CA ALA A 376 5.34 16.98 2.62
C ALA A 376 4.65 15.70 2.18
N ILE A 377 5.23 14.88 1.32
CA ILE A 377 4.69 13.57 0.94
C ILE A 377 4.65 12.63 2.15
N CYS A 378 5.71 12.65 2.99
CA CYS A 378 5.88 11.72 4.10
C CYS A 378 5.72 12.37 5.47
N HIS A 379 5.94 13.68 5.58
CA HIS A 379 5.96 14.42 6.84
C HIS A 379 4.86 15.47 6.90
N THR A 380 4.32 15.69 8.09
CA THR A 380 3.58 16.92 8.43
C THR A 380 4.54 17.95 9.00
N VAL A 381 4.12 19.20 9.08
CA VAL A 381 4.87 20.22 9.82
C VAL A 381 4.81 19.89 11.31
N SER A 382 3.58 19.76 11.84
CA SER A 382 3.29 19.35 13.21
C SER A 382 2.20 18.29 13.21
N GLY A 383 2.20 17.36 14.17
CA GLY A 383 1.26 16.25 14.24
C GLY A 383 1.89 14.91 13.90
N THR A 384 1.16 14.02 13.21
CA THR A 384 1.65 12.67 12.93
C THR A 384 2.89 12.69 12.03
N ASN A 385 4.02 12.18 12.50
CA ASN A 385 5.32 12.23 11.82
C ASN A 385 5.78 13.68 11.54
N GLY A 386 5.47 14.61 12.46
CA GLY A 386 5.74 16.03 12.33
C GLY A 386 7.21 16.38 12.43
N LEU A 387 7.70 17.24 11.54
CA LEU A 387 9.11 17.66 11.53
C LEU A 387 9.47 18.53 12.73
N THR A 388 8.52 19.32 13.25
CA THR A 388 8.74 20.13 14.46
C THR A 388 9.05 19.27 15.68
N GLU A 389 8.43 18.11 15.81
CA GLU A 389 8.66 17.14 16.89
C GLU A 389 9.92 16.31 16.63
N LEU A 390 10.11 15.82 15.41
CA LEU A 390 11.24 14.97 15.05
C LEU A 390 12.58 15.71 15.11
N MET A 391 12.59 16.99 14.78
CA MET A 391 13.80 17.80 14.72
C MET A 391 13.94 18.76 15.94
N GLY A 392 12.91 18.91 16.76
CA GLY A 392 12.85 19.92 17.82
C GLY A 392 13.94 19.80 18.88
N GLY A 393 14.41 18.60 19.16
CA GLY A 393 15.51 18.36 20.11
C GLY A 393 16.93 18.54 19.53
N TRP A 394 17.08 18.80 18.22
CA TRP A 394 18.37 18.95 17.58
C TRP A 394 18.86 20.39 17.59
N SER A 395 20.16 20.60 17.77
CA SER A 395 20.78 21.90 17.54
C SER A 395 20.64 22.31 16.05
N LEU A 396 20.78 23.58 15.77
CA LEU A 396 20.70 24.11 14.40
C LEU A 396 21.71 23.42 13.46
N GLY A 397 22.96 23.23 13.92
CA GLY A 397 23.99 22.53 13.16
C GLY A 397 23.62 21.07 12.89
N GLN A 398 23.05 20.37 13.88
CA GLN A 398 22.56 18.99 13.70
C GLN A 398 21.40 18.92 12.71
N GLN A 399 20.47 19.87 12.73
CA GLN A 399 19.37 19.93 11.78
C GLN A 399 19.89 20.07 10.34
N ARG A 400 20.81 21.02 10.11
CA ARG A 400 21.45 21.24 8.80
C ARG A 400 22.18 19.98 8.30
N MET A 401 23.04 19.41 9.14
CA MET A 401 23.82 18.22 8.79
C MET A 401 22.91 17.01 8.51
N ASN A 402 21.91 16.75 9.36
CA ASN A 402 21.02 15.62 9.18
C ASN A 402 20.13 15.76 7.95
N VAL A 403 19.71 16.98 7.59
CA VAL A 403 18.96 17.22 6.35
C VAL A 403 19.87 17.08 5.13
N ALA A 404 21.13 17.54 5.20
CA ALA A 404 22.08 17.35 4.11
C ALA A 404 22.41 15.87 3.84
N LYS A 405 22.42 15.06 4.90
CA LYS A 405 22.78 13.64 4.87
C LYS A 405 21.58 12.73 5.18
N LEU A 406 20.38 13.05 4.66
CA LEU A 406 19.13 12.34 4.96
C LEU A 406 19.23 10.83 4.81
N GLN A 407 19.76 10.36 3.68
CA GLN A 407 19.89 8.94 3.37
C GLN A 407 20.85 8.20 4.31
N TRP A 408 21.79 8.91 4.92
CA TRP A 408 22.72 8.34 5.91
C TRP A 408 22.13 8.35 7.32
N THR A 409 21.37 9.41 7.63
CA THR A 409 20.68 9.53 8.92
C THR A 409 19.57 8.49 9.06
N LYS A 410 18.82 8.30 7.98
CA LYS A 410 17.71 7.33 7.87
C LYS A 410 17.68 6.74 6.47
N GLY A 411 18.21 5.53 6.29
CA GLY A 411 18.37 4.87 5.00
C GLY A 411 17.08 4.66 4.18
N PHE A 412 15.90 4.87 4.77
CA PHE A 412 14.63 4.84 4.06
C PHE A 412 14.17 6.25 3.57
N MET A 413 14.98 7.30 3.81
CA MET A 413 14.73 8.62 3.23
C MET A 413 15.57 8.82 1.96
N PRO A 414 15.02 9.51 0.93
CA PRO A 414 15.76 9.90 -0.26
C PRO A 414 16.87 10.90 0.08
N PRO A 415 17.91 11.02 -0.77
CA PRO A 415 18.85 12.14 -0.68
C PRO A 415 18.14 13.50 -0.82
N PHE A 416 18.58 14.50 -0.10
CA PHE A 416 18.10 15.87 -0.31
C PHE A 416 18.57 16.40 -1.67
N ALA A 417 17.63 16.91 -2.47
CA ALA A 417 17.88 17.29 -3.85
C ALA A 417 18.04 18.82 -4.09
N GLY A 418 17.79 19.65 -3.09
CA GLY A 418 17.85 21.12 -3.25
C GLY A 418 19.24 21.73 -3.07
N THR A 419 19.34 23.03 -3.38
CA THR A 419 20.54 23.83 -3.17
C THR A 419 20.87 24.02 -1.68
N PRO A 420 22.11 24.42 -1.32
CA PRO A 420 22.44 24.78 0.07
C PRO A 420 21.54 25.88 0.65
N GLY A 421 21.14 26.85 -0.17
CA GLY A 421 20.21 27.91 0.24
C GLY A 421 18.79 27.39 0.51
N GLU A 422 18.31 26.46 -0.29
CA GLU A 422 17.04 25.80 -0.08
C GLU A 422 17.05 24.91 1.16
N LEU A 423 18.17 24.22 1.42
CA LEU A 423 18.33 23.44 2.65
C LEU A 423 18.28 24.34 3.89
N GLU A 424 19.02 25.42 3.89
CA GLU A 424 18.96 26.37 4.99
C GLU A 424 17.56 26.95 5.17
N ALA A 425 16.88 27.29 4.06
CA ALA A 425 15.52 27.81 4.10
C ALA A 425 14.52 26.82 4.73
N VAL A 426 14.57 25.54 4.37
CA VAL A 426 13.64 24.54 4.96
C VAL A 426 13.95 24.28 6.44
N VAL A 427 15.22 24.30 6.85
CA VAL A 427 15.61 24.18 8.26
C VAL A 427 15.10 25.38 9.05
N GLN A 428 15.27 26.62 8.54
CA GLN A 428 14.76 27.83 9.18
C GLN A 428 13.22 27.82 9.25
N TYR A 429 12.53 27.35 8.19
CA TYR A 429 11.07 27.20 8.18
C TYR A 429 10.59 26.25 9.29
N ILE A 430 11.17 25.06 9.42
CA ILE A 430 10.76 24.09 10.46
C ILE A 430 11.05 24.62 11.86
N ARG A 431 12.17 25.33 12.06
CA ARG A 431 12.47 25.98 13.33
C ARG A 431 11.51 27.10 13.68
N TRP A 432 11.14 27.91 12.70
CA TRP A 432 10.15 28.98 12.87
C TRP A 432 8.78 28.42 13.25
N GLU A 433 8.35 27.35 12.60
CA GLU A 433 7.13 26.62 12.98
C GLU A 433 7.20 26.04 14.40
N HIS A 434 8.33 25.44 14.76
CA HIS A 434 8.57 24.93 16.12
C HIS A 434 8.51 26.04 17.17
N ALA A 435 9.04 27.22 16.85
CA ALA A 435 9.01 28.42 17.70
C ALA A 435 7.62 29.11 17.73
N LYS A 436 6.58 28.53 17.12
CA LYS A 436 5.22 29.07 17.07
C LYS A 436 5.09 30.35 16.25
N ARG A 437 5.82 30.42 15.15
CA ARG A 437 5.74 31.47 14.11
C ARG A 437 5.94 32.91 14.62
N PRO A 438 7.04 33.23 15.27
CA PRO A 438 7.31 34.63 15.68
C PRO A 438 7.41 35.53 14.46
N ALA A 439 6.93 36.79 14.60
CA ALA A 439 6.90 37.73 13.49
C ALA A 439 8.29 38.29 13.13
N ASP A 440 9.22 38.28 14.08
CA ASP A 440 10.57 38.87 13.99
C ASP A 440 11.67 37.81 13.78
N TRP A 441 11.46 36.88 12.84
CA TRP A 441 12.44 35.83 12.52
C TRP A 441 13.56 36.38 11.63
N ALA A 442 14.81 36.30 12.13
CA ALA A 442 15.98 36.73 11.37
C ALA A 442 16.34 35.74 10.25
N GLU A 443 16.62 36.26 9.08
CA GLU A 443 17.11 35.42 7.97
C GLU A 443 18.55 34.96 8.22
N SER A 444 18.85 33.72 7.83
CA SER A 444 20.18 33.12 7.89
C SER A 444 20.73 32.95 6.48
N ARG A 445 21.69 33.82 6.10
CA ARG A 445 22.32 33.81 4.76
C ARG A 445 23.86 33.89 4.87
N ASP A 446 24.43 33.38 5.95
CA ASP A 446 25.88 33.37 6.16
C ASP A 446 26.56 32.49 5.10
N PRO A 447 27.47 33.07 4.27
CA PRO A 447 28.18 32.31 3.24
C PRO A 447 29.00 31.14 3.79
N ALA A 448 29.53 31.24 5.01
CA ALA A 448 30.31 30.19 5.64
C ALA A 448 29.40 28.96 5.96
N VAL A 449 28.19 29.22 6.44
CA VAL A 449 27.18 28.18 6.70
C VAL A 449 26.76 27.52 5.42
N LEU A 450 26.50 28.29 4.36
CA LEU A 450 26.08 27.71 3.06
C LEU A 450 27.21 26.88 2.45
N ALA A 451 28.47 27.28 2.58
CA ALA A 451 29.62 26.51 2.12
C ALA A 451 29.77 25.20 2.92
N GLU A 452 29.48 25.19 4.21
CA GLU A 452 29.49 23.99 5.03
C GLU A 452 28.36 23.04 4.64
N ILE A 453 27.16 23.54 4.39
CA ILE A 453 26.04 22.75 3.89
C ILE A 453 26.37 22.13 2.53
N ALA A 454 26.98 22.90 1.61
CA ALA A 454 27.41 22.41 0.30
C ALA A 454 28.37 21.22 0.43
N ARG A 455 29.35 21.31 1.33
CA ARG A 455 30.28 20.22 1.64
C ARG A 455 29.56 18.98 2.14
N TRP A 456 28.60 19.11 3.07
CA TRP A 456 27.83 17.98 3.57
C TRP A 456 26.97 17.32 2.50
N LEU A 457 26.40 18.10 1.58
CA LEU A 457 25.64 17.58 0.42
C LEU A 457 26.56 16.81 -0.54
N GLU A 458 27.77 17.31 -0.78
CA GLU A 458 28.78 16.63 -1.59
C GLU A 458 29.23 15.31 -0.94
N GLU A 459 29.59 15.34 0.35
CA GLU A 459 29.94 14.16 1.14
C GLU A 459 28.81 13.10 1.17
N ALA A 460 27.56 13.53 1.23
CA ALA A 460 26.40 12.64 1.24
C ALA A 460 26.20 11.88 -0.10
N GLY A 461 26.63 12.49 -1.20
CA GLY A 461 26.39 11.95 -2.52
C GLY A 461 24.91 11.92 -2.94
N THR A 462 24.62 11.34 -4.09
CA THR A 462 23.28 11.28 -4.69
C THR A 462 22.65 9.89 -4.61
N ALA A 463 23.38 8.90 -4.14
CA ALA A 463 22.94 7.50 -4.01
C ALA A 463 22.22 7.25 -2.69
N PRO A 464 21.39 6.19 -2.60
CA PRO A 464 20.88 5.69 -1.33
C PRO A 464 21.97 5.35 -0.33
N ALA A 465 21.59 5.08 0.92
CA ALA A 465 22.54 4.79 2.00
C ALA A 465 23.54 3.67 1.61
N PRO A 466 24.84 3.81 2.00
CA PRO A 466 25.88 2.83 1.69
C PRO A 466 25.54 1.38 2.10
N ARG A 467 24.82 1.20 3.20
CA ARG A 467 24.39 -0.11 3.70
C ARG A 467 23.53 -0.89 2.70
N ALA A 468 22.69 -0.19 1.92
CA ALA A 468 21.90 -0.83 0.87
C ALA A 468 22.78 -1.36 -0.28
N GLN A 469 23.85 -0.63 -0.60
CA GLN A 469 24.81 -1.03 -1.62
C GLN A 469 25.72 -2.19 -1.16
N GLU A 470 26.11 -2.23 0.10
CA GLU A 470 26.92 -3.32 0.67
C GLU A 470 26.15 -4.64 0.65
N LEU A 471 24.88 -4.62 1.09
CA LEU A 471 24.02 -5.80 1.07
C LEU A 471 23.75 -6.31 -0.34
N ALA A 472 23.57 -5.42 -1.31
CA ALA A 472 23.41 -5.79 -2.71
C ALA A 472 24.68 -6.42 -3.31
N ARG A 473 25.88 -5.96 -2.92
CA ARG A 473 27.16 -6.56 -3.35
C ARG A 473 27.40 -7.95 -2.76
N GLU A 474 27.02 -8.17 -1.50
CA GLU A 474 27.14 -9.48 -0.85
C GLU A 474 26.24 -10.54 -1.52
N GLU A 475 25.09 -10.12 -2.07
CA GLU A 475 24.18 -11.03 -2.79
C GLU A 475 24.71 -11.45 -4.16
N VAL A 476 25.39 -10.54 -4.86
CA VAL A 476 26.03 -10.84 -6.16
C VAL A 476 27.27 -11.72 -6.01
N SER A 477 27.87 -11.73 -4.83
CA SER A 477 29.07 -12.54 -4.54
C SER A 477 28.76 -13.93 -3.99
N ARG A 478 27.52 -14.25 -3.67
CA ARG A 478 27.00 -15.57 -3.27
C ARG A 478 26.30 -16.28 -4.42
#